data_73c1a084c0ab3111b949eba7690fc4b2
#
_entry.id   73c1a084c0ab3111b949eba7690fc4b2
#
_cell.length_a   1.000
_cell.length_b   1.000
_cell.length_c   1.000
_cell.angle_alpha   90.00
_cell.angle_beta   90.00
_cell.angle_gamma   90.00
#
_symmetry.space_group_name_H-M   'P 1'
#
loop_
_entity.id
_entity.type
_entity.pdbx_description
1 polymer ?
#
loop_
_entity_poly.entity_id
_entity_poly.type
_entity_poly.pdbx_seq_one_letter_code
_entity_poly.pdbx_strand_id
1 'polypeptide(L)'
;MAEAPENLWLAELWMEHRERIARLLVLRMGAALQRRVGIEDLLQETYLACGRRLEFLQSSPEVPVYAKLRRMALQTLADMERRHLGAAKRDAMKEQSPDEVSMMDAWAQFADSISSPRSHMERLERQSLIRRLLERLSATDREILELRHFEELNNMECAAVLGIEAKAASIRYVRAIKRFRELIEAEYPYLDK
;
A
#
# COMPACT_ATOMS: atom_id res chain seq x y z
N MET A 1 -36.51 7.29 5.42
CA MET A 1 -35.78 8.31 4.66
C MET A 1 -34.94 7.57 3.62
N ALA A 2 -35.26 7.73 2.34
CA ALA A 2 -34.44 7.14 1.29
C ALA A 2 -33.08 7.85 1.30
N GLU A 3 -31.99 7.07 1.40
CA GLU A 3 -30.63 7.63 1.24
C GLU A 3 -30.53 8.29 -0.15
N ALA A 4 -29.89 9.45 -0.22
CA ALA A 4 -29.67 10.09 -1.49
C ALA A 4 -28.87 9.17 -2.43
N PRO A 5 -29.19 9.10 -3.74
CA PRO A 5 -28.54 8.16 -4.68
C PRO A 5 -27.01 8.28 -4.69
N GLU A 6 -26.48 9.44 -4.35
CA GLU A 6 -25.03 9.69 -4.22
C GLU A 6 -24.38 8.93 -3.05
N ASN A 7 -25.10 8.74 -1.95
CA ASN A 7 -24.63 7.99 -0.79
C ASN A 7 -24.57 6.48 -1.08
N LEU A 8 -25.55 5.99 -1.85
CA LEU A 8 -25.55 4.57 -2.27
C LEU A 8 -24.38 4.28 -3.20
N TRP A 9 -24.12 5.13 -4.20
CA TRP A 9 -22.99 4.99 -5.10
C TRP A 9 -21.65 4.98 -4.34
N LEU A 10 -21.45 5.89 -3.37
CA LEU A 10 -20.23 5.91 -2.57
C LEU A 10 -20.09 4.67 -1.71
N ALA A 11 -21.20 4.17 -1.13
CA ALA A 11 -21.17 2.96 -0.32
C ALA A 11 -20.77 1.73 -1.13
N GLU A 12 -21.33 1.55 -2.32
CA GLU A 12 -20.97 0.46 -3.25
C GLU A 12 -19.50 0.55 -3.65
N LEU A 13 -19.04 1.72 -4.08
CA LEU A 13 -17.65 1.99 -4.42
C LEU A 13 -16.70 1.69 -3.25
N TRP A 14 -17.08 2.09 -2.05
CA TRP A 14 -16.30 1.85 -0.84
C TRP A 14 -16.21 0.36 -0.53
N MET A 15 -17.30 -0.38 -0.61
CA MET A 15 -17.32 -1.82 -0.36
C MET A 15 -16.42 -2.58 -1.34
N GLU A 16 -16.40 -2.17 -2.62
CA GLU A 16 -15.52 -2.76 -3.63
C GLU A 16 -14.03 -2.54 -3.34
N HIS A 17 -13.66 -1.37 -2.81
CA HIS A 17 -12.25 -0.99 -2.70
C HIS A 17 -11.70 -0.95 -1.27
N ARG A 18 -12.56 -1.14 -0.25
CA ARG A 18 -12.19 -0.98 1.18
C ARG A 18 -10.99 -1.82 1.58
N GLU A 19 -10.93 -3.08 1.16
CA GLU A 19 -9.83 -3.97 1.53
C GLU A 19 -8.49 -3.52 0.90
N ARG A 20 -8.53 -3.06 -0.35
CA ARG A 20 -7.34 -2.52 -1.02
C ARG A 20 -6.83 -1.25 -0.33
N ILE A 21 -7.76 -0.37 0.07
CA ILE A 21 -7.44 0.85 0.84
C ILE A 21 -6.90 0.48 2.23
N ALA A 22 -7.46 -0.54 2.89
CA ALA A 22 -6.96 -1.02 4.17
C ALA A 22 -5.51 -1.50 4.06
N ARG A 23 -5.19 -2.34 3.05
CA ARG A 23 -3.81 -2.80 2.79
C ARG A 23 -2.85 -1.63 2.53
N LEU A 24 -3.25 -0.65 1.70
CA LEU A 24 -2.48 0.57 1.48
C LEU A 24 -2.19 1.31 2.79
N LEU A 25 -3.22 1.55 3.60
CA LEU A 25 -3.09 2.32 4.84
C LEU A 25 -2.24 1.57 5.87
N VAL A 26 -2.41 0.26 6.03
CA VAL A 26 -1.56 -0.58 6.88
C VAL A 26 -0.10 -0.50 6.44
N LEU A 27 0.17 -0.56 5.13
CA LEU A 27 1.52 -0.47 4.57
C LEU A 27 2.18 0.90 4.80
N ARG A 28 1.38 1.97 4.81
CA ARG A 28 1.89 3.36 4.87
C ARG A 28 1.80 4.00 6.26
N MET A 29 1.01 3.42 7.15
CA MET A 29 0.79 3.93 8.50
C MET A 29 1.98 3.63 9.40
N GLY A 30 2.67 4.68 9.85
CA GLY A 30 3.79 4.54 10.75
C GLY A 30 3.39 4.01 12.14
N ALA A 31 4.27 3.23 12.78
CA ALA A 31 4.00 2.58 14.07
C ALA A 31 3.63 3.56 15.20
N ALA A 32 4.16 4.77 15.15
CA ALA A 32 3.80 5.79 16.13
C ALA A 32 2.31 6.16 16.04
N LEU A 33 1.72 6.16 14.83
CA LEU A 33 0.30 6.38 14.62
C LEU A 33 -0.51 5.11 14.94
N GLN A 34 -0.04 3.92 14.56
CA GLN A 34 -0.71 2.63 14.83
C GLN A 34 -0.99 2.40 16.33
N ARG A 35 -0.12 2.89 17.20
CA ARG A 35 -0.33 2.83 18.66
C ARG A 35 -1.44 3.73 19.21
N ARG A 36 -1.91 4.68 18.40
CA ARG A 36 -2.86 5.72 18.82
C ARG A 36 -4.19 5.66 18.10
N VAL A 37 -4.19 5.12 16.89
CA VAL A 37 -5.33 5.11 15.97
C VAL A 37 -5.44 3.74 15.36
N GLY A 38 -6.63 3.16 15.42
CA GLY A 38 -6.94 1.90 14.75
C GLY A 38 -7.06 2.08 13.24
N ILE A 39 -6.82 1.01 12.49
CA ILE A 39 -7.03 1.01 11.04
C ILE A 39 -8.49 1.32 10.67
N GLU A 40 -9.44 0.85 11.48
CA GLU A 40 -10.87 1.11 11.27
C GLU A 40 -11.22 2.58 11.40
N ASP A 41 -10.62 3.28 12.36
CA ASP A 41 -10.82 4.74 12.53
C ASP A 41 -10.30 5.50 11.32
N LEU A 42 -9.12 5.09 10.79
CA LEU A 42 -8.53 5.70 9.61
C LEU A 42 -9.36 5.42 8.35
N LEU A 43 -9.90 4.21 8.21
CA LEU A 43 -10.82 3.85 7.13
C LEU A 43 -12.11 4.66 7.21
N GLN A 44 -12.68 4.82 8.40
CA GLN A 44 -13.88 5.63 8.62
C GLN A 44 -13.65 7.11 8.26
N GLU A 45 -12.53 7.69 8.71
CA GLU A 45 -12.17 9.07 8.35
C GLU A 45 -11.96 9.22 6.84
N THR A 46 -11.37 8.22 6.20
CA THR A 46 -11.19 8.21 4.74
C THR A 46 -12.54 8.19 4.02
N TYR A 47 -13.47 7.32 4.46
CA TYR A 47 -14.83 7.26 3.90
C TYR A 47 -15.55 8.59 4.04
N LEU A 48 -15.50 9.21 5.22
CA LEU A 48 -16.10 10.53 5.47
C LEU A 48 -15.44 11.62 4.60
N ALA A 49 -14.13 11.57 4.39
CA ALA A 49 -13.44 12.48 3.49
C ALA A 49 -13.90 12.30 2.03
N CYS A 50 -14.14 11.06 1.59
CA CYS A 50 -14.70 10.74 0.29
C CYS A 50 -16.13 11.32 0.13
N GLY A 51 -16.97 11.17 1.14
CA GLY A 51 -18.33 11.74 1.16
C GLY A 51 -18.35 13.27 1.01
N ARG A 52 -17.38 13.96 1.61
CA ARG A 52 -17.23 15.42 1.48
C ARG A 52 -16.71 15.87 0.10
N ARG A 53 -16.21 14.96 -0.74
CA ARG A 53 -15.56 15.28 -2.02
C ARG A 53 -16.05 14.37 -3.15
N LEU A 54 -17.35 14.09 -3.18
CA LEU A 54 -17.97 13.23 -4.20
C LEU A 54 -17.73 13.72 -5.63
N GLU A 55 -17.83 15.04 -5.85
CA GLU A 55 -17.55 15.65 -7.16
C GLU A 55 -16.14 15.31 -7.66
N PHE A 56 -15.14 15.31 -6.77
CA PHE A 56 -13.77 14.90 -7.14
C PHE A 56 -13.72 13.43 -7.53
N LEU A 57 -14.42 12.55 -6.83
CA LEU A 57 -14.43 11.13 -7.17
C LEU A 57 -15.13 10.87 -8.52
N GLN A 58 -16.17 11.62 -8.82
CA GLN A 58 -16.94 11.52 -10.07
C GLN A 58 -16.31 12.29 -11.24
N SER A 59 -15.39 13.24 -10.97
CA SER A 59 -14.68 13.98 -12.01
C SER A 59 -13.74 13.08 -12.80
N SER A 60 -13.32 13.53 -14.00
CA SER A 60 -12.24 12.90 -14.79
C SER A 60 -12.41 11.37 -14.93
N PRO A 61 -13.37 10.91 -15.74
CA PRO A 61 -13.69 9.48 -15.88
C PRO A 61 -12.53 8.66 -16.46
N GLU A 62 -11.56 9.31 -17.10
CA GLU A 62 -10.34 8.71 -17.63
C GLU A 62 -9.36 8.26 -16.52
N VAL A 63 -9.49 8.81 -15.32
CA VAL A 63 -8.67 8.43 -14.16
C VAL A 63 -9.39 7.33 -13.37
N PRO A 64 -8.80 6.16 -13.20
CA PRO A 64 -9.40 5.08 -12.41
C PRO A 64 -9.82 5.58 -11.03
N VAL A 65 -11.05 5.29 -10.63
CA VAL A 65 -11.61 5.78 -9.35
C VAL A 65 -10.78 5.33 -8.15
N TYR A 66 -10.19 4.15 -8.21
CA TYR A 66 -9.29 3.69 -7.16
C TYR A 66 -8.07 4.63 -6.97
N ALA A 67 -7.48 5.16 -8.04
CA ALA A 67 -6.38 6.11 -7.92
C ALA A 67 -6.79 7.38 -7.16
N LYS A 68 -8.03 7.82 -7.32
CA LYS A 68 -8.60 8.96 -6.57
C LYS A 68 -8.84 8.60 -5.11
N LEU A 69 -9.42 7.42 -4.82
CA LEU A 69 -9.60 6.90 -3.46
C LEU A 69 -8.26 6.76 -2.73
N ARG A 70 -7.26 6.18 -3.41
CA ARG A 70 -5.89 6.06 -2.91
C ARG A 70 -5.31 7.41 -2.51
N ARG A 71 -5.44 8.42 -3.36
CA ARG A 71 -4.99 9.78 -3.07
C ARG A 71 -5.67 10.35 -1.84
N MET A 72 -6.97 10.14 -1.70
CA MET A 72 -7.73 10.61 -0.54
C MET A 72 -7.32 9.88 0.74
N ALA A 73 -7.12 8.56 0.67
CA ALA A 73 -6.66 7.77 1.81
C ALA A 73 -5.28 8.24 2.31
N LEU A 74 -4.32 8.45 1.41
CA LEU A 74 -3.00 8.97 1.76
C LEU A 74 -3.05 10.39 2.32
N GLN A 75 -3.95 11.24 1.81
CA GLN A 75 -4.16 12.58 2.35
C GLN A 75 -4.75 12.50 3.77
N THR A 76 -5.75 11.65 3.99
CA THR A 76 -6.35 11.44 5.32
C THR A 76 -5.30 10.91 6.31
N LEU A 77 -4.46 9.95 5.89
CA LEU A 77 -3.36 9.44 6.70
C LEU A 77 -2.41 10.58 7.12
N ALA A 78 -1.93 11.38 6.17
CA ALA A 78 -1.05 12.51 6.44
C ALA A 78 -1.69 13.55 7.38
N ASP A 79 -3.01 13.78 7.27
CA ASP A 79 -3.75 14.68 8.16
C ASP A 79 -3.86 14.10 9.58
N MET A 80 -4.08 12.81 9.71
CA MET A 80 -4.10 12.13 11.01
C MET A 80 -2.72 12.10 11.65
N GLU A 81 -1.67 11.85 10.90
CA GLU A 81 -0.29 11.94 11.38
C GLU A 81 0.01 13.34 11.93
N ARG A 82 -0.34 14.38 11.21
CA ARG A 82 -0.17 15.77 11.68
C ARG A 82 -0.93 16.06 12.96
N ARG A 83 -2.17 15.57 13.08
CA ARG A 83 -3.01 15.76 14.27
C ARG A 83 -2.48 15.03 15.49
N HIS A 84 -2.07 13.77 15.33
CA HIS A 84 -1.71 12.89 16.44
C HIS A 84 -0.21 12.92 16.79
N LEU A 85 0.65 13.23 15.81
CA LEU A 85 2.11 13.27 15.99
C LEU A 85 2.67 14.70 16.04
N GLY A 86 1.96 15.67 15.49
CA GLY A 86 2.38 17.09 15.51
C GLY A 86 2.50 17.68 16.93
N ALA A 87 1.68 17.20 17.87
CA ALA A 87 1.77 17.55 19.30
C ALA A 87 2.92 16.81 20.00
N ALA A 88 3.30 15.61 19.53
CA ALA A 88 4.29 14.74 20.16
C ALA A 88 5.73 14.99 19.66
N LYS A 89 5.93 15.79 18.62
CA LYS A 89 7.28 16.14 18.12
C LYS A 89 8.13 16.89 19.16
N ARG A 90 7.53 17.34 20.25
CA ARG A 90 8.24 17.91 21.42
C ARG A 90 8.74 16.86 22.42
N ASP A 91 8.18 15.63 22.45
CA ASP A 91 8.54 14.59 23.42
C ASP A 91 9.21 13.34 22.82
N ALA A 92 9.16 13.13 21.51
CA ALA A 92 9.52 11.86 20.86
C ALA A 92 10.90 11.85 20.19
N MET A 93 11.92 12.47 20.81
CA MET A 93 13.31 12.22 20.41
C MET A 93 13.89 10.91 21.01
N LYS A 94 13.08 10.02 21.56
CA LYS A 94 13.56 8.85 22.33
C LYS A 94 12.94 7.49 22.05
N GLU A 95 12.20 7.27 20.98
CA GLU A 95 11.66 5.91 20.74
C GLU A 95 11.93 5.40 19.33
N GLN A 96 12.58 4.23 19.28
CA GLN A 96 12.87 3.46 18.07
C GLN A 96 11.58 2.94 17.43
N SER A 97 11.55 2.90 16.11
CA SER A 97 10.39 2.54 15.29
C SER A 97 9.99 1.07 15.42
N PRO A 98 8.70 0.78 15.68
CA PRO A 98 8.11 -0.55 15.50
C PRO A 98 7.41 -0.72 14.12
N ASP A 99 7.83 -0.01 13.08
CA ASP A 99 7.23 -0.07 11.73
C ASP A 99 7.42 -1.41 11.02
N GLU A 100 8.10 -2.36 11.68
CA GLU A 100 8.55 -3.58 11.04
C GLU A 100 7.47 -4.66 10.92
N VAL A 101 6.53 -4.76 11.86
CA VAL A 101 5.65 -5.93 11.97
C VAL A 101 4.52 -5.93 10.92
N SER A 102 3.87 -4.81 10.68
CA SER A 102 2.73 -4.76 9.74
C SER A 102 3.14 -4.83 8.28
N MET A 103 4.30 -4.22 7.95
CA MET A 103 4.89 -4.34 6.62
C MET A 103 5.43 -5.75 6.38
N MET A 104 5.93 -6.42 7.43
CA MET A 104 6.38 -7.81 7.35
C MET A 104 5.25 -8.78 7.03
N ASP A 105 4.04 -8.59 7.59
CA ASP A 105 2.91 -9.47 7.29
C ASP A 105 2.42 -9.34 5.84
N ALA A 106 2.40 -8.15 5.30
CA ALA A 106 2.07 -7.91 3.90
C ALA A 106 3.13 -8.51 2.95
N TRP A 107 4.42 -8.35 3.28
CA TRP A 107 5.51 -8.97 2.52
C TRP A 107 5.55 -10.50 2.68
N ALA A 108 5.05 -11.03 3.81
CA ALA A 108 4.89 -12.46 4.03
C ALA A 108 3.94 -13.09 3.02
N GLN A 109 2.78 -12.49 2.84
CA GLN A 109 1.78 -12.96 1.88
C GLN A 109 2.31 -12.91 0.45
N PHE A 110 3.11 -11.89 0.11
CA PHE A 110 3.78 -11.83 -1.19
C PHE A 110 4.80 -12.94 -1.36
N ALA A 111 5.63 -13.20 -0.35
CA ALA A 111 6.60 -14.29 -0.36
C ALA A 111 5.93 -15.66 -0.50
N ASP A 112 4.81 -15.87 0.18
CA ASP A 112 4.05 -17.11 0.10
C ASP A 112 3.39 -17.31 -1.27
N SER A 113 3.07 -16.22 -1.99
CA SER A 113 2.55 -16.30 -3.37
C SER A 113 3.60 -16.72 -4.40
N ILE A 114 4.89 -16.59 -4.07
CA ILE A 114 6.02 -16.92 -4.97
C ILE A 114 6.60 -18.32 -4.65
N SER A 115 6.33 -18.88 -3.44
CA SER A 115 6.96 -20.13 -2.99
C SER A 115 6.06 -20.95 -2.07
N SER A 116 6.22 -22.29 -2.14
CA SER A 116 5.47 -23.26 -1.33
C SER A 116 5.78 -23.12 0.17
N PRO A 117 4.77 -23.19 1.08
CA PRO A 117 4.98 -22.98 2.51
C PRO A 117 5.67 -24.19 3.16
N ARG A 118 6.84 -23.98 3.73
CA ARG A 118 7.48 -24.87 4.70
C ARG A 118 7.51 -24.17 6.06
N SER A 119 7.93 -24.55 7.11
CA SER A 119 7.78 -24.13 8.50
C SER A 119 7.62 -22.60 8.79
N HIS A 120 7.04 -22.23 9.93
CA HIS A 120 6.85 -20.83 10.36
C HIS A 120 8.18 -20.05 10.47
N MET A 121 9.26 -20.72 10.88
CA MET A 121 10.58 -20.09 11.00
C MET A 121 11.19 -19.76 9.64
N GLU A 122 11.10 -20.68 8.67
CA GLU A 122 11.53 -20.43 7.28
C GLU A 122 10.74 -19.28 6.63
N ARG A 123 9.48 -19.10 7.03
CA ARG A 123 8.64 -17.98 6.57
C ARG A 123 9.15 -16.63 7.07
N LEU A 124 9.51 -16.51 8.34
CA LEU A 124 10.05 -15.27 8.93
C LEU A 124 11.41 -14.90 8.32
N GLU A 125 12.28 -15.87 8.12
CA GLU A 125 13.58 -15.66 7.49
C GLU A 125 13.42 -15.19 6.04
N ARG A 126 12.50 -15.81 5.30
CA ARG A 126 12.18 -15.43 3.90
C ARG A 126 11.59 -14.03 3.80
N GLN A 127 10.72 -13.64 4.72
CA GLN A 127 10.16 -12.30 4.81
C GLN A 127 11.25 -11.24 5.02
N SER A 128 12.12 -11.47 5.99
CA SER A 128 13.26 -10.61 6.27
C SER A 128 14.18 -10.48 5.07
N LEU A 129 14.39 -11.57 4.33
CA LEU A 129 15.15 -11.58 3.11
C LEU A 129 14.52 -10.72 2.02
N ILE A 130 13.24 -10.96 1.70
CA ILE A 130 12.52 -10.23 0.64
C ILE A 130 12.56 -8.73 0.94
N ARG A 131 12.36 -8.34 2.18
CA ARG A 131 12.47 -6.94 2.60
C ARG A 131 13.84 -6.35 2.27
N ARG A 132 14.94 -7.00 2.70
CA ARG A 132 16.31 -6.55 2.40
C ARG A 132 16.57 -6.42 0.90
N LEU A 133 16.06 -7.37 0.11
CA LEU A 133 16.20 -7.35 -1.35
C LEU A 133 15.42 -6.19 -1.97
N LEU A 134 14.22 -5.90 -1.47
CA LEU A 134 13.41 -4.76 -1.94
C LEU A 134 14.04 -3.42 -1.59
N GLU A 135 14.69 -3.30 -0.42
CA GLU A 135 15.42 -2.09 -0.04
C GLU A 135 16.60 -1.80 -0.97
N ARG A 136 17.13 -2.82 -1.64
CA ARG A 136 18.22 -2.70 -2.63
C ARG A 136 17.72 -2.28 -4.02
N LEU A 137 16.42 -2.38 -4.28
CA LEU A 137 15.83 -1.84 -5.50
C LEU A 137 15.81 -0.31 -5.49
N SER A 138 15.81 0.29 -6.68
CA SER A 138 15.49 1.71 -6.78
C SER A 138 14.10 2.01 -6.22
N ALA A 139 13.89 3.21 -5.70
CA ALA A 139 12.57 3.62 -5.19
C ALA A 139 11.46 3.41 -6.24
N THR A 140 11.78 3.65 -7.51
CA THR A 140 10.85 3.49 -8.64
C THR A 140 10.50 2.04 -8.93
N ASP A 141 11.48 1.13 -8.83
CA ASP A 141 11.24 -0.31 -9.05
C ASP A 141 10.47 -0.91 -7.88
N ARG A 142 10.81 -0.53 -6.65
CA ARG A 142 10.08 -0.94 -5.45
C ARG A 142 8.63 -0.46 -5.50
N GLU A 143 8.39 0.81 -5.82
CA GLU A 143 7.05 1.37 -5.89
C GLU A 143 6.13 0.62 -6.86
N ILE A 144 6.59 0.29 -8.08
CA ILE A 144 5.75 -0.44 -9.03
C ILE A 144 5.45 -1.87 -8.54
N LEU A 145 6.38 -2.53 -7.82
CA LEU A 145 6.13 -3.85 -7.24
C LEU A 145 5.11 -3.75 -6.08
N GLU A 146 5.21 -2.73 -5.24
CA GLU A 146 4.23 -2.47 -4.19
C GLU A 146 2.84 -2.28 -4.76
N LEU A 147 2.68 -1.41 -5.76
CA LEU A 147 1.40 -1.16 -6.42
C LEU A 147 0.78 -2.44 -6.99
N ARG A 148 1.58 -3.29 -7.63
CA ARG A 148 1.11 -4.52 -8.30
C ARG A 148 0.78 -5.66 -7.33
N HIS A 149 1.57 -5.83 -6.27
CA HIS A 149 1.52 -7.03 -5.42
C HIS A 149 0.90 -6.80 -4.05
N PHE A 150 0.95 -5.57 -3.51
CA PHE A 150 0.32 -5.25 -2.22
C PHE A 150 -1.01 -4.53 -2.38
N GLU A 151 -1.04 -3.54 -3.26
CA GLU A 151 -2.26 -2.82 -3.55
C GLU A 151 -3.11 -3.51 -4.62
N GLU A 152 -2.57 -4.57 -5.27
CA GLU A 152 -3.23 -5.36 -6.32
C GLU A 152 -3.76 -4.50 -7.47
N LEU A 153 -3.00 -3.46 -7.84
CA LEU A 153 -3.39 -2.57 -8.92
C LEU A 153 -3.16 -3.23 -10.28
N ASN A 154 -4.11 -3.04 -11.18
CA ASN A 154 -3.90 -3.36 -12.59
C ASN A 154 -2.95 -2.35 -13.24
N ASN A 155 -2.56 -2.61 -14.50
CA ASN A 155 -1.59 -1.77 -15.20
C ASN A 155 -2.07 -0.32 -15.44
N MET A 156 -3.37 -0.12 -15.70
CA MET A 156 -3.95 1.20 -15.90
C MET A 156 -3.98 2.01 -14.60
N GLU A 157 -4.32 1.37 -13.49
CA GLU A 157 -4.29 1.97 -12.17
C GLU A 157 -2.87 2.36 -11.75
N CYS A 158 -1.89 1.47 -11.97
CA CYS A 158 -0.48 1.79 -11.74
C CYS A 158 -0.03 3.00 -12.55
N ALA A 159 -0.39 3.05 -13.84
CA ALA A 159 -0.07 4.16 -14.72
C ALA A 159 -0.66 5.48 -14.21
N ALA A 160 -1.93 5.47 -13.80
CA ALA A 160 -2.61 6.64 -13.25
C ALA A 160 -1.98 7.10 -11.92
N VAL A 161 -1.63 6.16 -11.03
CA VAL A 161 -0.96 6.49 -9.75
C VAL A 161 0.42 7.08 -9.97
N LEU A 162 1.18 6.53 -10.93
CA LEU A 162 2.55 6.97 -11.22
C LEU A 162 2.63 8.18 -12.17
N GLY A 163 1.50 8.62 -12.72
CA GLY A 163 1.45 9.72 -13.69
C GLY A 163 2.20 9.40 -14.99
N ILE A 164 2.18 8.15 -15.46
CA ILE A 164 2.86 7.67 -16.67
C ILE A 164 1.89 6.93 -17.59
N GLU A 165 2.30 6.67 -18.82
CA GLU A 165 1.51 5.86 -19.74
C GLU A 165 1.46 4.37 -19.32
N ALA A 166 0.37 3.67 -19.67
CA ALA A 166 0.18 2.26 -19.35
C ALA A 166 1.30 1.36 -19.91
N LYS A 167 1.80 1.66 -21.10
CA LYS A 167 2.95 0.97 -21.70
C LYS A 167 4.23 1.16 -20.88
N ALA A 168 4.47 2.37 -20.38
CA ALA A 168 5.61 2.67 -19.53
C ALA A 168 5.52 1.96 -18.17
N ALA A 169 4.32 1.90 -17.57
CA ALA A 169 4.06 1.15 -16.35
C ALA A 169 4.37 -0.35 -16.52
N SER A 170 3.92 -0.95 -17.63
CA SER A 170 4.20 -2.35 -17.95
C SER A 170 5.70 -2.63 -18.10
N ILE A 171 6.41 -1.78 -18.84
CA ILE A 171 7.87 -1.91 -19.01
C ILE A 171 8.60 -1.77 -17.67
N ARG A 172 8.19 -0.79 -16.85
CA ARG A 172 8.76 -0.58 -15.51
C ARG A 172 8.58 -1.81 -14.63
N TYR A 173 7.38 -2.39 -14.62
CA TYR A 173 7.08 -3.60 -13.87
C TYR A 173 7.96 -4.78 -14.29
N VAL A 174 8.07 -5.06 -15.60
CA VAL A 174 8.91 -6.15 -16.12
C VAL A 174 10.38 -5.97 -15.73
N ARG A 175 10.90 -4.74 -15.82
CA ARG A 175 12.27 -4.42 -15.41
C ARG A 175 12.47 -4.60 -13.90
N ALA A 176 11.51 -4.14 -13.09
CA ALA A 176 11.57 -4.28 -11.63
C ALA A 176 11.58 -5.75 -11.21
N ILE A 177 10.71 -6.59 -11.80
CA ILE A 177 10.69 -8.04 -11.56
C ILE A 177 12.03 -8.69 -11.96
N LYS A 178 12.58 -8.33 -13.13
CA LYS A 178 13.87 -8.86 -13.57
C LYS A 178 14.99 -8.53 -12.57
N ARG A 179 15.11 -7.26 -12.18
CA ARG A 179 16.11 -6.83 -11.18
C ARG A 179 15.93 -7.51 -9.83
N PHE A 180 14.68 -7.69 -9.41
CA PHE A 180 14.39 -8.38 -8.16
C PHE A 180 14.82 -9.86 -8.21
N ARG A 181 14.58 -10.56 -9.32
CA ARG A 181 15.07 -11.93 -9.53
C ARG A 181 16.59 -12.00 -9.52
N GLU A 182 17.27 -11.10 -10.23
CA GLU A 182 18.74 -11.01 -10.23
C GLU A 182 19.30 -10.85 -8.81
N LEU A 183 18.63 -10.07 -7.95
CA LEU A 183 19.01 -9.91 -6.54
C LEU A 183 18.80 -11.21 -5.74
N ILE A 184 17.70 -11.94 -5.98
CA ILE A 184 17.42 -13.22 -5.33
C ILE A 184 18.48 -14.24 -5.74
N GLU A 185 18.76 -14.39 -7.03
CA GLU A 185 19.75 -15.35 -7.57
C GLU A 185 21.16 -15.06 -7.05
N ALA A 186 21.54 -13.78 -6.95
CA ALA A 186 22.84 -13.37 -6.41
C ALA A 186 23.03 -13.71 -4.92
N GLU A 187 21.96 -13.61 -4.13
CA GLU A 187 22.02 -13.85 -2.68
C GLU A 187 21.77 -15.33 -2.33
N TYR A 188 21.02 -16.04 -3.15
CA TYR A 188 20.58 -17.42 -2.93
C TYR A 188 20.69 -18.28 -4.21
N PRO A 189 21.91 -18.61 -4.65
CA PRO A 189 22.14 -19.39 -5.87
C PRO A 189 21.60 -20.84 -5.79
N TYR A 190 21.01 -21.23 -4.66
CA TYR A 190 20.50 -22.59 -4.43
C TYR A 190 18.97 -22.68 -4.30
N LEU A 191 18.21 -21.58 -4.46
CA LEU A 191 16.74 -21.62 -4.34
C LEU A 191 16.02 -22.19 -5.57
N ASP A 192 16.70 -22.37 -6.69
CA ASP A 192 16.15 -22.89 -7.95
C ASP A 192 16.46 -24.39 -8.20
N LYS A 193 16.68 -25.17 -7.14
CA LYS A 193 16.85 -26.64 -7.29
C LYS A 193 15.79 -27.41 -6.52
#